data_bea279d0c55a6a61b7c50abe685480e8
#
_entry.id   bea279d0c55a6a61b7c50abe685480e8
#
_cell.length_a   1.000
_cell.length_b   1.000
_cell.length_c   1.000
_cell.angle_alpha   90.00
_cell.angle_beta   90.00
_cell.angle_gamma   90.00
#
_symmetry.space_group_name_H-M   'P 1'
#
loop_
_entity.id
_entity.type
_entity.pdbx_description
1 polymer ?
#
loop_
_entity_poly.entity_id
_entity_poly.type
_entity_poly.pdbx_seq_one_letter_code
_entity_poly.pdbx_strand_id
1 'polypeptide(L)'
;MKIVVTSVFVDDQDKALQFYTNLLGFVKKTEIPLGECRWLTVVAPADPDGTELLLEPDRHPAVGPFKRALVEDGIPFTSFAVEDVHAEYQRLRSAGVHFTQPPVEMGPVTTAVLDDTCGNLIQIAQKV
;
A
#
# COMPACT_ATOMS: atom_id res chain seq x y z
N MET A 1 4.46 -23.59 -6.82
CA MET A 1 4.20 -22.67 -5.70
C MET A 1 4.08 -21.26 -6.25
N LYS A 2 3.13 -20.46 -5.76
CA LYS A 2 2.82 -19.14 -6.33
C LYS A 2 2.33 -18.20 -5.20
N ILE A 3 2.76 -16.93 -5.22
CA ILE A 3 2.28 -15.92 -4.28
C ILE A 3 0.88 -15.51 -4.74
N VAL A 4 -0.14 -15.79 -3.93
CA VAL A 4 -1.54 -15.46 -4.25
C VAL A 4 -2.09 -14.36 -3.35
N VAL A 5 -1.54 -14.21 -2.13
CA VAL A 5 -1.92 -13.18 -1.16
C VAL A 5 -0.66 -12.65 -0.49
N THR A 6 -0.59 -11.34 -0.32
CA THR A 6 0.37 -10.68 0.55
C THR A 6 -0.39 -9.66 1.41
N SER A 7 0.15 -9.30 2.58
CA SER A 7 -0.57 -8.48 3.55
C SER A 7 0.09 -7.14 3.78
N VAL A 8 -0.74 -6.14 4.08
CA VAL A 8 -0.32 -4.90 4.72
C VAL A 8 -1.17 -4.72 5.98
N PHE A 9 -0.53 -4.39 7.09
CA PHE A 9 -1.25 -4.18 8.35
C PHE A 9 -1.86 -2.79 8.39
N VAL A 10 -3.15 -2.70 8.71
CA VAL A 10 -3.88 -1.44 8.75
C VAL A 10 -4.57 -1.25 10.10
N ASP A 11 -4.65 0.00 10.54
CA ASP A 11 -5.30 0.34 11.80
C ASP A 11 -6.83 0.36 11.69
N ASP A 12 -7.37 0.57 10.48
CA ASP A 12 -8.80 0.66 10.21
C ASP A 12 -9.06 0.15 8.79
N GLN A 13 -9.79 -0.97 8.66
CA GLN A 13 -10.03 -1.58 7.36
C GLN A 13 -10.88 -0.72 6.42
N ASP A 14 -11.87 0.02 6.94
CA ASP A 14 -12.70 0.90 6.09
C ASP A 14 -11.90 2.07 5.55
N LYS A 15 -11.11 2.71 6.41
CA LYS A 15 -10.22 3.79 6.00
C LYS A 15 -9.19 3.30 4.99
N ALA A 16 -8.60 2.12 5.23
CA ALA A 16 -7.64 1.52 4.32
C ALA A 16 -8.27 1.21 2.96
N LEU A 17 -9.47 0.65 2.94
CA LEU A 17 -10.16 0.36 1.68
C LEU A 17 -10.36 1.63 0.86
N GLN A 18 -10.80 2.73 1.51
CA GLN A 18 -10.96 4.02 0.83
C GLN A 18 -9.64 4.51 0.24
N PHE A 19 -8.57 4.44 1.02
CA PHE A 19 -7.27 4.91 0.57
C PHE A 19 -6.74 4.07 -0.60
N TYR A 20 -6.73 2.76 -0.45
CA TYR A 20 -6.15 1.86 -1.47
C TYR A 20 -6.97 1.80 -2.74
N THR A 21 -8.29 2.00 -2.68
CA THR A 21 -9.14 2.02 -3.88
C THR A 21 -9.27 3.41 -4.48
N ASN A 22 -9.70 4.40 -3.71
CA ASN A 22 -10.01 5.73 -4.26
C ASN A 22 -8.76 6.54 -4.61
N LEU A 23 -7.68 6.38 -3.86
CA LEU A 23 -6.44 7.13 -4.10
C LEU A 23 -5.42 6.32 -4.91
N LEU A 24 -5.11 5.09 -4.49
CA LEU A 24 -4.10 4.29 -5.19
C LEU A 24 -4.64 3.57 -6.43
N GLY A 25 -5.95 3.42 -6.57
CA GLY A 25 -6.54 2.88 -7.80
C GLY A 25 -6.71 1.36 -7.83
N PHE A 26 -6.50 0.67 -6.71
CA PHE A 26 -6.84 -0.75 -6.62
C PHE A 26 -8.35 -0.96 -6.63
N VAL A 27 -8.79 -2.18 -6.86
CA VAL A 27 -10.20 -2.56 -6.78
C VAL A 27 -10.40 -3.63 -5.71
N LYS A 28 -11.53 -3.57 -4.98
CA LYS A 28 -11.88 -4.58 -3.99
C LYS A 28 -12.10 -5.93 -4.68
N LYS A 29 -11.51 -6.99 -4.16
CA LYS A 29 -11.66 -8.35 -4.70
C LYS A 29 -12.50 -9.21 -3.79
N THR A 30 -12.12 -9.35 -2.53
CA THR A 30 -12.75 -10.26 -1.58
C THR A 30 -13.13 -9.52 -0.32
N GLU A 31 -14.32 -9.81 0.22
CA GLU A 31 -14.75 -9.30 1.51
C GLU A 31 -15.57 -10.38 2.22
N ILE A 32 -14.97 -11.00 3.24
CA ILE A 32 -15.59 -12.08 4.00
C ILE A 32 -15.60 -11.70 5.47
N PRO A 33 -16.77 -11.63 6.13
CA PRO A 33 -16.84 -11.34 7.56
C PRO A 33 -16.12 -12.40 8.39
N LEU A 34 -15.29 -11.97 9.36
CA LEU A 34 -14.57 -12.80 10.30
C LEU A 34 -14.73 -12.22 11.71
N GLY A 35 -15.96 -12.29 12.27
CA GLY A 35 -16.24 -11.70 13.57
C GLY A 35 -16.14 -10.18 13.53
N GLU A 36 -15.24 -9.60 14.33
CA GLU A 36 -15.08 -8.14 14.42
C GLU A 36 -14.30 -7.53 13.26
N CYS A 37 -13.69 -8.34 12.42
CA CYS A 37 -12.93 -7.89 11.25
C CYS A 37 -13.40 -8.62 10.00
N ARG A 38 -12.71 -8.35 8.88
CA ARG A 38 -13.04 -8.96 7.60
C ARG A 38 -11.76 -9.46 6.92
N TRP A 39 -11.88 -10.56 6.19
CA TRP A 39 -10.91 -10.90 5.17
C TRP A 39 -11.18 -9.97 3.99
N LEU A 40 -10.36 -8.95 3.84
CA LEU A 40 -10.61 -7.86 2.90
C LEU A 40 -9.39 -7.69 2.00
N THR A 41 -9.59 -7.89 0.70
CA THR A 41 -8.49 -7.80 -0.26
C THR A 41 -8.79 -6.82 -1.39
N VAL A 42 -7.71 -6.29 -1.96
CA VAL A 42 -7.74 -5.49 -3.17
C VAL A 42 -6.79 -6.08 -4.20
N VAL A 43 -7.04 -5.81 -5.49
CA VAL A 43 -6.20 -6.26 -6.61
C VAL A 43 -5.94 -5.10 -7.56
N ALA A 44 -4.92 -5.24 -8.39
CA ALA A 44 -4.69 -4.32 -9.51
C ALA A 44 -5.84 -4.46 -10.52
N PRO A 45 -6.43 -3.35 -11.00
CA PRO A 45 -7.53 -3.42 -11.97
C PRO A 45 -7.13 -4.08 -13.29
N ALA A 46 -5.86 -3.99 -13.67
CA ALA A 46 -5.35 -4.63 -14.89
C ALA A 46 -5.09 -6.13 -14.72
N ASP A 47 -5.10 -6.64 -13.48
CA ASP A 47 -4.85 -8.06 -13.19
C ASP A 47 -5.80 -8.53 -12.06
N PRO A 48 -7.11 -8.61 -12.35
CA PRO A 48 -8.11 -8.91 -11.31
C PRO A 48 -8.00 -10.33 -10.75
N ASP A 49 -7.34 -11.24 -11.43
CA ASP A 49 -7.08 -12.61 -10.97
C ASP A 49 -5.65 -12.80 -10.46
N GLY A 50 -4.90 -11.71 -10.32
CA GLY A 50 -3.54 -11.72 -9.82
C GLY A 50 -3.45 -11.76 -8.31
N THR A 51 -2.25 -11.46 -7.79
CA THR A 51 -1.99 -11.45 -6.35
C THR A 51 -2.89 -10.45 -5.64
N GLU A 52 -3.55 -10.90 -4.57
CA GLU A 52 -4.39 -10.06 -3.73
C GLU A 52 -3.56 -9.43 -2.62
N LEU A 53 -3.82 -8.16 -2.34
CA LEU A 53 -3.30 -7.46 -1.17
C LEU A 53 -4.34 -7.52 -0.06
N LEU A 54 -4.02 -8.22 1.03
CA LEU A 54 -4.88 -8.32 2.21
C LEU A 54 -4.67 -7.09 3.10
N LEU A 55 -5.76 -6.37 3.36
CA LEU A 55 -5.77 -5.26 4.31
C LEU A 55 -6.04 -5.85 5.70
N GLU A 56 -4.97 -6.23 6.40
CA GLU A 56 -5.03 -7.03 7.62
C GLU A 56 -5.04 -6.14 8.86
N PRO A 57 -5.97 -6.35 9.82
CA PRO A 57 -5.97 -5.58 11.06
C PRO A 57 -4.67 -5.73 11.84
N ASP A 58 -4.18 -4.64 12.41
CA ASP A 58 -2.92 -4.58 13.14
C ASP A 58 -3.06 -4.90 14.64
N ARG A 59 -3.97 -5.80 14.99
CA ARG A 59 -4.35 -6.06 16.39
C ARG A 59 -3.32 -6.84 17.19
N HIS A 60 -2.46 -7.61 16.55
CA HIS A 60 -1.44 -8.36 17.28
C HIS A 60 -0.47 -7.38 17.95
N PRO A 61 -0.12 -7.60 19.24
CA PRO A 61 0.70 -6.64 19.99
C PRO A 61 2.10 -6.40 19.42
N ALA A 62 2.63 -7.31 18.62
CA ALA A 62 3.93 -7.13 17.97
C ALA A 62 3.86 -6.17 16.76
N VAL A 63 2.69 -5.95 16.17
CA VAL A 63 2.54 -5.25 14.89
C VAL A 63 2.73 -3.73 15.08
N GLY A 64 2.11 -3.13 16.08
CA GLY A 64 2.21 -1.69 16.32
C GLY A 64 3.66 -1.21 16.49
N PRO A 65 4.43 -1.81 17.40
CA PRO A 65 5.85 -1.46 17.56
C PRO A 65 6.68 -1.69 16.29
N PHE A 66 6.42 -2.77 15.56
CA PHE A 66 7.10 -3.07 14.30
C PHE A 66 6.82 -1.99 13.25
N LYS A 67 5.57 -1.65 13.04
CA LYS A 67 5.18 -0.59 12.08
C LYS A 67 5.83 0.75 12.44
N ARG A 68 5.79 1.14 13.71
CA ARG A 68 6.39 2.41 14.17
C ARG A 68 7.89 2.43 13.93
N ALA A 69 8.58 1.35 14.20
CA ALA A 69 10.02 1.26 14.00
C ALA A 69 10.38 1.44 12.52
N LEU A 70 9.64 0.81 11.60
CA LEU A 70 9.87 0.98 10.17
C LEU A 70 9.64 2.44 9.72
N VAL A 71 8.56 3.06 10.18
CA VAL A 71 8.26 4.46 9.83
C VAL A 71 9.34 5.40 10.37
N GLU A 72 9.77 5.21 11.61
CA GLU A 72 10.84 6.03 12.20
C GLU A 72 12.15 5.95 11.42
N ASP A 73 12.44 4.77 10.87
CA ASP A 73 13.65 4.56 10.08
C ASP A 73 13.45 4.88 8.59
N GLY A 74 12.26 5.31 8.19
CA GLY A 74 11.95 5.66 6.80
C GLY A 74 11.88 4.46 5.87
N ILE A 75 11.59 3.27 6.40
CA ILE A 75 11.61 2.03 5.62
C ILE A 75 10.21 1.72 5.09
N PRO A 76 10.01 1.65 3.76
CA PRO A 76 8.74 1.23 3.19
C PRO A 76 8.40 -0.22 3.56
N PHE A 77 7.13 -0.44 3.90
CA PHE A 77 6.65 -1.78 4.21
C PHE A 77 6.59 -2.67 2.95
N THR A 78 6.17 -2.10 1.83
CA THR A 78 6.07 -2.82 0.55
C THR A 78 6.24 -1.85 -0.61
N SER A 79 6.27 -2.39 -1.83
CA SER A 79 6.48 -1.61 -3.04
C SER A 79 5.47 -2.01 -4.11
N PHE A 80 4.90 -1.02 -4.79
CA PHE A 80 3.99 -1.23 -5.91
C PHE A 80 4.61 -0.69 -7.19
N ALA A 81 4.42 -1.41 -8.29
CA ALA A 81 4.87 -0.99 -9.60
C ALA A 81 3.90 0.02 -10.20
N VAL A 82 4.43 1.09 -10.77
CA VAL A 82 3.68 2.08 -11.56
C VAL A 82 4.39 2.30 -12.88
N GLU A 83 3.67 2.81 -13.88
CA GLU A 83 4.25 3.09 -15.19
C GLU A 83 5.09 4.38 -15.20
N ASP A 84 4.68 5.39 -14.43
CA ASP A 84 5.31 6.70 -14.37
C ASP A 84 5.23 7.25 -12.94
N VAL A 85 6.35 7.18 -12.22
CA VAL A 85 6.41 7.64 -10.82
C VAL A 85 6.16 9.14 -10.71
N HIS A 86 6.69 9.94 -11.65
CA HIS A 86 6.50 11.40 -11.59
C HIS A 86 5.02 11.77 -11.77
N ALA A 87 4.33 11.13 -12.70
CA ALA A 87 2.90 11.36 -12.94
C ALA A 87 2.06 10.94 -11.72
N GLU A 88 2.34 9.76 -11.15
CA GLU A 88 1.66 9.28 -9.95
C GLU A 88 1.91 10.18 -8.75
N TYR A 89 3.14 10.64 -8.57
CA TYR A 89 3.50 11.56 -7.51
C TYR A 89 2.68 12.85 -7.59
N GLN A 90 2.59 13.47 -8.78
CA GLN A 90 1.81 14.69 -8.97
C GLN A 90 0.32 14.45 -8.73
N ARG A 91 -0.21 13.35 -9.27
CA ARG A 91 -1.63 13.00 -9.10
C ARG A 91 -1.99 12.80 -7.64
N LEU A 92 -1.21 12.00 -6.92
CA LEU A 92 -1.47 11.66 -5.52
C LEU A 92 -1.26 12.86 -4.59
N ARG A 93 -0.24 13.67 -4.82
CA ARG A 93 -0.06 14.91 -4.04
C ARG A 93 -1.23 15.87 -4.22
N SER A 94 -1.72 16.03 -5.44
CA SER A 94 -2.88 16.88 -5.72
C SER A 94 -4.13 16.38 -5.03
N ALA A 95 -4.22 15.06 -4.78
CA ALA A 95 -5.32 14.44 -4.05
C ALA A 95 -5.13 14.44 -2.53
N GLY A 96 -4.03 15.03 -2.03
CA GLY A 96 -3.78 15.17 -0.60
C GLY A 96 -2.91 14.08 0.02
N VAL A 97 -2.34 13.18 -0.78
CA VAL A 97 -1.44 12.14 -0.25
C VAL A 97 -0.09 12.76 0.15
N HIS A 98 0.38 12.39 1.34
CA HIS A 98 1.66 12.84 1.84
C HIS A 98 2.78 11.91 1.38
N PHE A 99 3.85 12.47 0.81
CA PHE A 99 5.05 11.72 0.44
C PHE A 99 6.19 12.07 1.39
N THR A 100 6.87 11.06 1.90
CA THR A 100 8.09 11.25 2.70
C THR A 100 9.34 11.32 1.84
N GLN A 101 9.26 10.79 0.61
CA GLN A 101 10.33 10.89 -0.38
C GLN A 101 9.73 11.22 -1.74
N PRO A 102 10.15 12.35 -2.36
CA PRO A 102 9.76 12.64 -3.75
C PRO A 102 10.45 11.68 -4.72
N PRO A 103 10.09 11.71 -6.01
CA PRO A 103 10.73 10.83 -6.98
C PRO A 103 12.26 10.96 -6.98
N VAL A 104 12.94 9.82 -6.89
CA VAL A 104 14.40 9.72 -6.90
C VAL A 104 14.80 8.63 -7.89
N GLU A 105 15.74 8.94 -8.77
CA GLU A 105 16.35 7.96 -9.67
C GLU A 105 17.40 7.17 -8.90
N MET A 106 17.26 5.83 -8.92
CA MET A 106 18.14 4.92 -8.20
C MET A 106 18.62 3.84 -9.18
N GLY A 107 19.53 4.21 -10.08
CA GLY A 107 19.98 3.32 -11.14
C GLY A 107 18.86 2.99 -12.13
N PRO A 108 18.50 1.69 -12.28
CA PRO A 108 17.46 1.28 -13.24
C PRO A 108 16.03 1.51 -12.75
N VAL A 109 15.86 2.10 -11.58
CA VAL A 109 14.54 2.28 -10.94
C VAL A 109 14.39 3.72 -10.49
N THR A 110 13.19 4.29 -10.71
CA THR A 110 12.78 5.55 -10.09
C THR A 110 11.75 5.22 -9.01
N THR A 111 11.94 5.74 -7.80
CA THR A 111 11.07 5.45 -6.65
C THR A 111 10.56 6.72 -5.99
N ALA A 112 9.42 6.61 -5.32
CA ALA A 112 8.91 7.59 -4.38
C ALA A 112 8.28 6.85 -3.20
N VAL A 113 8.13 7.52 -2.05
CA VAL A 113 7.58 6.88 -0.85
C VAL A 113 6.44 7.75 -0.32
N LEU A 114 5.31 7.13 -0.10
CA LEU A 114 4.11 7.79 0.42
C LEU A 114 3.67 7.18 1.76
N ASP A 115 2.88 7.96 2.49
CA ASP A 115 2.22 7.56 3.73
C ASP A 115 0.81 7.06 3.38
N ASP A 116 0.48 5.82 3.76
CA ASP A 116 -0.83 5.23 3.46
C ASP A 116 -1.92 5.62 4.46
N THR A 117 -1.61 6.48 5.43
CA THR A 117 -2.50 6.90 6.53
C THR A 117 -2.89 5.79 7.51
N CYS A 118 -2.42 4.57 7.28
CA CYS A 118 -2.70 3.40 8.11
C CYS A 118 -1.48 2.94 8.92
N GLY A 119 -0.46 3.77 9.00
CA GLY A 119 0.76 3.50 9.75
C GLY A 119 1.87 2.86 8.93
N ASN A 120 1.78 2.90 7.60
CA ASN A 120 2.81 2.35 6.72
C ASN A 120 3.37 3.40 5.78
N LEU A 121 4.64 3.25 5.44
CA LEU A 121 5.22 3.88 4.27
C LEU A 121 5.16 2.88 3.12
N ILE A 122 4.79 3.37 1.94
CA ILE A 122 4.64 2.56 0.73
C ILE A 122 5.54 3.15 -0.34
N GLN A 123 6.35 2.30 -0.95
CA GLN A 123 7.14 2.69 -2.11
C GLN A 123 6.33 2.47 -3.39
N ILE A 124 6.39 3.43 -4.30
CA ILE A 124 6.00 3.21 -5.69
C ILE A 124 7.26 3.23 -6.54
N ALA A 125 7.33 2.37 -7.54
CA ALA A 125 8.56 2.16 -8.31
C ALA A 125 8.24 1.99 -9.79
N GLN A 126 9.09 2.61 -10.61
CA GLN A 126 9.05 2.53 -12.07
C GLN A 126 10.38 2.00 -12.55
N LYS A 127 10.36 0.95 -13.36
CA LYS A 127 11.56 0.47 -14.03
C LYS A 127 11.84 1.33 -15.25
N VAL A 128 13.07 1.67 -15.40
CA VAL A 128 13.54 2.39 -16.58
C VAL A 128 13.80 1.43 -17.72
#